data_697df122f58de184c8a8eef65f725815
#
_entry.id   697df122f58de184c8a8eef65f725815
#
_cell.length_a   1.000
_cell.length_b   1.000
_cell.length_c   1.000
_cell.angle_alpha   90.00
_cell.angle_beta   90.00
_cell.angle_gamma   90.00
#
_symmetry.space_group_name_H-M   'P 1'
#
loop_
_entity.id
_entity.type
_entity.pdbx_description
1 polymer ?
#
loop_
_entity_poly.entity_id
_entity_poly.type
_entity_poly.pdbx_seq_one_letter_code
_entity_poly.pdbx_strand_id
1 'polypeptide(L)'
;VQVLNNEPDYLVLYGKCRRKIAHLETQINKMVAKHNKEVETLKKELNYPKLLVNTGNISQPHKVLLTVCQVTNTTAGELMGETRNRTTVIARQLFFYVGRYEYNFNWVTMADLLGRHHSTAIHGSKRYSEFLELGYKQETKMYNAVIQHLKQ
;
A
#
# COMPACT_ATOMS: atom_id res chain seq x y z
N VAL A 1 49.88 33.55 -41.26
CA VAL A 1 48.93 32.52 -40.85
C VAL A 1 48.47 32.85 -39.44
N GLN A 2 47.30 33.53 -39.30
CA GLN A 2 46.66 33.77 -38.00
C GLN A 2 45.94 32.48 -37.56
N VAL A 3 46.48 31.82 -36.57
CA VAL A 3 45.77 30.74 -35.88
C VAL A 3 44.73 31.41 -35.00
N LEU A 4 43.45 31.35 -35.39
CA LEU A 4 42.33 31.73 -34.56
C LEU A 4 42.23 30.71 -33.43
N ASN A 5 42.72 31.07 -32.24
CA ASN A 5 42.47 30.36 -31.00
C ASN A 5 40.99 30.52 -30.60
N ASN A 6 40.12 29.73 -31.22
CA ASN A 6 38.73 29.58 -30.80
C ASN A 6 38.63 28.50 -29.74
N GLU A 7 39.35 28.62 -28.64
CA GLU A 7 39.08 27.82 -27.47
C GLU A 7 37.83 28.39 -26.79
N PRO A 8 36.78 27.60 -26.59
CA PRO A 8 35.62 28.05 -25.86
C PRO A 8 36.04 28.42 -24.44
N ASP A 9 35.65 29.63 -24.03
CA ASP A 9 35.90 30.09 -22.65
C ASP A 9 35.14 29.17 -21.68
N TYR A 10 35.81 28.12 -21.24
CA TYR A 10 35.26 27.10 -20.35
C TYR A 10 34.70 27.68 -19.04
N LEU A 11 35.26 28.78 -18.56
CA LEU A 11 34.78 29.49 -17.38
C LEU A 11 33.40 30.11 -17.61
N VAL A 12 33.19 30.71 -18.75
CA VAL A 12 31.88 31.29 -19.14
C VAL A 12 30.85 30.19 -19.33
N LEU A 13 31.24 29.09 -19.99
CA LEU A 13 30.37 27.94 -20.22
C LEU A 13 30.00 27.28 -18.89
N TYR A 14 30.97 27.05 -18.02
CA TYR A 14 30.74 26.51 -16.67
C TYR A 14 29.79 27.39 -15.84
N GLY A 15 29.99 28.72 -15.88
CA GLY A 15 29.10 29.65 -15.20
C GLY A 15 27.65 29.63 -15.73
N LYS A 16 27.48 29.44 -17.06
CA LYS A 16 26.14 29.26 -17.67
C LYS A 16 25.50 27.95 -17.24
N CYS A 17 26.24 26.85 -17.25
CA CYS A 17 25.75 25.53 -16.80
C CYS A 17 25.35 25.56 -15.34
N ARG A 18 26.17 26.13 -14.46
CA ARG A 18 25.88 26.24 -13.03
C ARG A 18 24.60 27.05 -12.76
N ARG A 19 24.40 28.16 -13.47
CA ARG A 19 23.15 28.94 -13.37
C ARG A 19 21.94 28.16 -13.85
N LYS A 20 22.07 27.39 -14.93
CA LYS A 20 20.99 26.55 -15.45
C LYS A 20 20.63 25.41 -14.49
N ILE A 21 21.62 24.79 -13.85
CA ILE A 21 21.42 23.77 -12.82
C ILE A 21 20.64 24.37 -11.64
N ALA A 22 21.09 25.49 -11.07
CA ALA A 22 20.40 26.16 -9.96
C ALA A 22 18.95 26.56 -10.32
N HIS A 23 18.72 27.00 -11.56
CA HIS A 23 17.37 27.29 -12.04
C HIS A 23 16.48 26.02 -12.10
N LEU A 24 17.03 24.92 -12.63
CA LEU A 24 16.29 23.64 -12.70
C LEU A 24 16.02 23.07 -11.30
N GLU A 25 16.97 23.14 -10.38
CA GLU A 25 16.78 22.73 -8.99
C GLU A 25 15.63 23.53 -8.35
N THR A 26 15.57 24.83 -8.58
CA THR A 26 14.49 25.69 -8.10
C THR A 26 13.13 25.28 -8.69
N GLN A 27 13.09 24.94 -9.98
CA GLN A 27 11.86 24.45 -10.64
C GLN A 27 11.41 23.11 -10.08
N ILE A 28 12.36 22.15 -9.90
CA ILE A 28 12.07 20.86 -9.30
C ILE A 28 11.49 21.03 -7.90
N ASN A 29 12.10 21.85 -7.06
CA ASN A 29 11.61 22.11 -5.70
C ASN A 29 10.20 22.71 -5.69
N LYS A 30 9.89 23.62 -6.61
CA LYS A 30 8.54 24.18 -6.77
C LYS A 30 7.52 23.12 -7.20
N MET A 31 7.89 22.23 -8.15
CA MET A 31 7.01 21.15 -8.59
C MET A 31 6.78 20.12 -7.48
N VAL A 32 7.81 19.76 -6.73
CA VAL A 32 7.69 18.86 -5.57
C VAL A 32 6.77 19.45 -4.52
N ALA A 33 6.94 20.73 -4.18
CA ALA A 33 6.08 21.41 -3.20
C ALA A 33 4.61 21.47 -3.67
N LYS A 34 4.37 21.74 -4.95
CA LYS A 34 3.03 21.72 -5.54
C LYS A 34 2.42 20.33 -5.47
N HIS A 35 3.16 19.32 -5.89
CA HIS A 35 2.71 17.92 -5.85
C HIS A 35 2.38 17.46 -4.44
N ASN A 36 3.23 17.75 -3.47
CA ASN A 36 2.97 17.42 -2.07
C ASN A 36 1.70 18.10 -1.54
N LYS A 37 1.43 19.35 -1.94
CA LYS A 37 0.21 20.05 -1.58
C LYS A 37 -1.03 19.40 -2.23
N GLU A 38 -0.95 18.98 -3.49
CA GLU A 38 -2.01 18.24 -4.18
C GLU A 38 -2.27 16.88 -3.53
N VAL A 39 -1.23 16.15 -3.16
CA VAL A 39 -1.34 14.87 -2.42
C VAL A 39 -2.03 15.08 -1.08
N GLU A 40 -1.69 16.14 -0.33
CA GLU A 40 -2.34 16.42 0.94
C GLU A 40 -3.81 16.87 0.78
N THR A 41 -4.15 17.57 -0.29
CA THR A 41 -5.56 17.91 -0.59
C THR A 41 -6.34 16.67 -1.00
N LEU A 42 -5.77 15.82 -1.87
CA LEU A 42 -6.40 14.55 -2.26
C LEU A 42 -6.57 13.60 -1.08
N LYS A 43 -5.61 13.56 -0.15
CA LYS A 43 -5.75 12.81 1.11
C LYS A 43 -6.91 13.33 1.97
N LYS A 44 -7.15 14.63 1.97
CA LYS A 44 -8.29 15.24 2.70
C LYS A 44 -9.61 14.97 1.99
N GLU A 45 -9.66 15.08 0.66
CA GLU A 45 -10.86 14.87 -0.16
C GLU A 45 -11.27 13.41 -0.19
N LEU A 46 -10.33 12.47 -0.31
CA LEU A 46 -10.56 11.03 -0.24
C LEU A 46 -10.96 10.58 1.16
N ASN A 47 -11.07 11.54 2.12
CA ASN A 47 -11.34 11.17 3.50
C ASN A 47 -10.47 9.96 3.91
N TYR A 48 -9.20 10.05 3.43
CA TYR A 48 -8.19 9.01 3.72
C TYR A 48 -8.21 8.89 5.21
N PRO A 49 -8.78 7.83 5.72
CA PRO A 49 -9.35 7.94 7.05
C PRO A 49 -8.24 8.25 8.01
N LYS A 50 -8.41 9.32 8.78
CA LYS A 50 -8.11 9.30 10.21
C LYS A 50 -8.75 8.09 10.90
N LEU A 51 -9.24 7.14 10.15
CA LEU A 51 -9.79 5.84 10.50
C LEU A 51 -8.81 4.95 11.27
N LEU A 52 -7.53 5.32 11.32
CA LEU A 52 -6.52 4.54 12.02
C LEU A 52 -6.12 5.13 13.39
N VAL A 53 -6.67 6.26 13.80
CA VAL A 53 -6.27 6.89 15.08
C VAL A 53 -7.44 7.14 16.03
N ASN A 54 -8.68 7.02 15.62
CA ASN A 54 -9.82 7.09 16.53
C ASN A 54 -10.24 5.67 16.94
N THR A 55 -9.69 5.22 18.05
CA THR A 55 -9.94 3.97 18.78
C THR A 55 -11.38 3.79 19.30
N GLY A 56 -12.36 4.56 18.80
CA GLY A 56 -13.70 4.58 19.33
C GLY A 56 -14.71 3.62 18.69
N ASN A 57 -14.64 3.34 17.38
CA ASN A 57 -15.60 2.45 16.70
C ASN A 57 -15.07 1.95 15.36
N ILE A 58 -13.96 1.21 15.39
CA ILE A 58 -13.51 0.47 14.21
C ILE A 58 -14.51 -0.66 13.98
N SER A 59 -15.15 -0.71 12.81
CA SER A 59 -16.03 -1.84 12.49
C SER A 59 -15.24 -3.15 12.53
N GLN A 60 -15.88 -4.22 12.95
CA GLN A 60 -15.25 -5.54 13.11
C GLN A 60 -14.46 -5.98 11.85
N PRO A 61 -14.97 -5.81 10.60
CA PRO A 61 -14.20 -6.15 9.40
C PRO A 61 -12.89 -5.37 9.25
N HIS A 62 -12.89 -4.09 9.63
CA HIS A 62 -11.66 -3.29 9.61
C HIS A 62 -10.65 -3.73 10.67
N LYS A 63 -11.13 -4.11 11.87
CA LYS A 63 -10.25 -4.66 12.91
C LYS A 63 -9.54 -5.93 12.41
N VAL A 64 -10.28 -6.84 11.80
CA VAL A 64 -9.70 -8.05 11.20
C VAL A 64 -8.70 -7.72 10.10
N LEU A 65 -9.03 -6.78 9.20
CA LEU A 65 -8.13 -6.34 8.13
C LEU A 65 -6.80 -5.81 8.68
N LEU A 66 -6.87 -4.91 9.68
CA LEU A 66 -5.67 -4.32 10.28
C LEU A 66 -4.81 -5.37 10.99
N THR A 67 -5.43 -6.31 11.69
CA THR A 67 -4.70 -7.41 12.35
C THR A 67 -4.00 -8.31 11.32
N VAL A 68 -4.67 -8.61 10.21
CA VAL A 68 -4.03 -9.36 9.10
C VAL A 68 -2.84 -8.58 8.53
N CYS A 69 -2.99 -7.28 8.28
CA CYS A 69 -1.90 -6.42 7.80
C CYS A 69 -0.69 -6.47 8.76
N GLN A 70 -0.94 -6.38 10.05
CA GLN A 70 0.09 -6.41 11.08
C GLN A 70 0.84 -7.76 11.08
N VAL A 71 0.12 -8.87 11.06
CA VAL A 71 0.72 -10.23 11.11
C VAL A 71 1.48 -10.57 9.84
N THR A 72 0.98 -10.12 8.68
CA THR A 72 1.61 -10.40 7.38
C THR A 72 2.64 -9.37 6.96
N ASN A 73 2.84 -8.32 7.77
CA ASN A 73 3.71 -7.19 7.47
C ASN A 73 3.38 -6.54 6.12
N THR A 74 2.08 -6.35 5.87
CA THR A 74 1.55 -5.70 4.67
C THR A 74 0.74 -4.47 5.08
N THR A 75 0.46 -3.59 4.13
CA THR A 75 -0.37 -2.41 4.35
C THR A 75 -1.78 -2.62 3.81
N ALA A 76 -2.77 -1.92 4.38
CA ALA A 76 -4.13 -1.94 3.85
C ALA A 76 -4.19 -1.48 2.38
N GLY A 77 -3.37 -0.47 2.01
CA GLY A 77 -3.25 0.00 0.64
C GLY A 77 -2.74 -1.08 -0.33
N GLU A 78 -1.80 -1.93 0.09
CA GLU A 78 -1.34 -3.07 -0.72
C GLU A 78 -2.42 -4.13 -0.87
N LEU A 79 -3.23 -4.37 0.16
CA LEU A 79 -4.35 -5.31 0.08
C LEU A 79 -5.46 -4.79 -0.85
N MET A 80 -5.76 -3.50 -0.82
CA MET A 80 -6.73 -2.86 -1.71
C MET A 80 -6.19 -2.70 -3.14
N GLY A 81 -4.88 -2.51 -3.30
CA GLY A 81 -4.21 -2.30 -4.59
C GLY A 81 -4.19 -3.54 -5.50
N GLU A 82 -3.71 -3.36 -6.72
CA GLU A 82 -3.64 -4.44 -7.73
C GLU A 82 -2.41 -5.35 -7.59
N THR A 83 -1.57 -5.10 -6.59
CA THR A 83 -0.35 -5.87 -6.34
C THR A 83 -0.64 -7.37 -6.25
N ARG A 84 0.12 -8.16 -7.02
CA ARG A 84 -0.03 -9.63 -7.12
C ARG A 84 1.16 -10.37 -6.51
N ASN A 85 1.95 -9.72 -5.63
CA ASN A 85 3.00 -10.44 -4.96
C ASN A 85 2.40 -11.52 -4.03
N ARG A 86 3.16 -12.58 -3.79
CA ARG A 86 2.70 -13.77 -3.03
C ARG A 86 2.20 -13.39 -1.63
N THR A 87 2.94 -12.54 -0.93
CA THR A 87 2.59 -12.13 0.45
C THR A 87 1.25 -11.40 0.50
N THR A 88 1.04 -10.43 -0.39
CA THR A 88 -0.21 -9.67 -0.47
C THR A 88 -1.40 -10.55 -0.86
N VAL A 89 -1.18 -11.51 -1.78
CA VAL A 89 -2.24 -12.45 -2.18
C VAL A 89 -2.63 -13.35 -1.00
N ILE A 90 -1.66 -13.91 -0.28
CA ILE A 90 -1.91 -14.74 0.91
C ILE A 90 -2.60 -13.92 2.00
N ALA A 91 -2.19 -12.67 2.23
CA ALA A 91 -2.82 -11.79 3.22
C ALA A 91 -4.30 -11.52 2.89
N ARG A 92 -4.64 -11.26 1.62
CA ARG A 92 -6.05 -11.13 1.18
C ARG A 92 -6.85 -12.40 1.42
N GLN A 93 -6.28 -13.55 1.08
CA GLN A 93 -6.92 -14.85 1.28
C GLN A 93 -7.15 -15.15 2.77
N LEU A 94 -6.16 -14.84 3.62
CA LEU A 94 -6.27 -14.94 5.08
C LEU A 94 -7.39 -14.04 5.62
N PHE A 95 -7.45 -12.78 5.18
CA PHE A 95 -8.52 -11.85 5.56
C PHE A 95 -9.91 -12.40 5.22
N PHE A 96 -10.09 -12.91 3.99
CA PHE A 96 -11.36 -13.50 3.58
C PHE A 96 -11.72 -14.76 4.37
N TYR A 97 -10.72 -15.58 4.66
CA TYR A 97 -10.91 -16.80 5.45
C TYR A 97 -11.32 -16.48 6.89
N VAL A 98 -10.54 -15.67 7.60
CA VAL A 98 -10.83 -15.29 8.99
C VAL A 98 -12.15 -14.53 9.08
N GLY A 99 -12.39 -13.57 8.21
CA GLY A 99 -13.64 -12.81 8.20
C GLY A 99 -14.87 -13.70 8.03
N ARG A 100 -14.79 -14.73 7.19
CA ARG A 100 -15.92 -15.63 6.94
C ARG A 100 -16.10 -16.67 8.03
N TYR A 101 -15.05 -17.40 8.37
CA TYR A 101 -15.19 -18.58 9.23
C TYR A 101 -15.16 -18.25 10.73
N GLU A 102 -14.44 -17.20 11.13
CA GLU A 102 -14.37 -16.81 12.54
C GLU A 102 -15.41 -15.74 12.93
N TYR A 103 -15.77 -14.85 11.98
CA TYR A 103 -16.67 -13.71 12.25
C TYR A 103 -17.97 -13.73 11.47
N ASN A 104 -18.17 -14.70 10.58
CA ASN A 104 -19.35 -14.84 9.72
C ASN A 104 -19.72 -13.60 8.89
N PHE A 105 -18.70 -12.85 8.43
CA PHE A 105 -18.94 -11.67 7.59
C PHE A 105 -19.51 -12.05 6.22
N ASN A 106 -20.31 -11.16 5.65
CA ASN A 106 -20.81 -11.31 4.31
C ASN A 106 -19.67 -11.17 3.28
N TRP A 107 -19.69 -12.00 2.25
CA TRP A 107 -18.71 -11.97 1.15
C TRP A 107 -18.65 -10.62 0.44
N VAL A 108 -19.79 -9.98 0.22
CA VAL A 108 -19.88 -8.66 -0.43
C VAL A 108 -19.17 -7.62 0.44
N THR A 109 -19.47 -7.56 1.72
CA THR A 109 -18.86 -6.59 2.66
C THR A 109 -17.34 -6.72 2.70
N MET A 110 -16.82 -7.95 2.71
CA MET A 110 -15.36 -8.17 2.72
C MET A 110 -14.72 -7.82 1.38
N ALA A 111 -15.39 -8.14 0.28
CA ALA A 111 -14.90 -7.84 -1.05
C ALA A 111 -14.89 -6.33 -1.32
N ASP A 112 -15.93 -5.63 -0.96
CA ASP A 112 -16.06 -4.17 -1.11
C ASP A 112 -14.99 -3.44 -0.30
N LEU A 113 -14.67 -3.92 0.91
CA LEU A 113 -13.60 -3.36 1.73
C LEU A 113 -12.22 -3.40 1.03
N LEU A 114 -11.98 -4.40 0.20
CA LEU A 114 -10.75 -4.53 -0.58
C LEU A 114 -10.89 -4.06 -2.04
N GLY A 115 -12.03 -3.48 -2.42
CA GLY A 115 -12.32 -3.09 -3.81
C GLY A 115 -12.29 -4.28 -4.78
N ARG A 116 -12.81 -5.45 -4.36
CA ARG A 116 -12.82 -6.70 -5.14
C ARG A 116 -14.23 -7.20 -5.38
N HIS A 117 -14.38 -8.07 -6.38
CA HIS A 117 -15.64 -8.77 -6.59
C HIS A 117 -15.82 -9.88 -5.53
N HIS A 118 -17.06 -10.12 -5.10
CA HIS A 118 -17.37 -11.14 -4.08
C HIS A 118 -16.89 -12.55 -4.42
N SER A 119 -16.88 -12.93 -5.71
CA SER A 119 -16.32 -14.22 -6.12
C SER A 119 -14.84 -14.36 -5.79
N THR A 120 -14.06 -13.27 -5.85
CA THR A 120 -12.65 -13.24 -5.43
C THR A 120 -12.51 -13.57 -3.95
N ALA A 121 -13.41 -13.05 -3.10
CA ALA A 121 -13.42 -13.36 -1.68
C ALA A 121 -13.74 -14.84 -1.41
N ILE A 122 -14.72 -15.40 -2.11
CA ILE A 122 -15.09 -16.82 -2.00
C ILE A 122 -13.91 -17.72 -2.41
N HIS A 123 -13.33 -17.48 -3.60
CA HIS A 123 -12.20 -18.27 -4.08
C HIS A 123 -10.96 -18.10 -3.21
N GLY A 124 -10.67 -16.88 -2.76
CA GLY A 124 -9.54 -16.60 -1.87
C GLY A 124 -9.65 -17.32 -0.53
N SER A 125 -10.84 -17.31 0.06
CA SER A 125 -11.12 -18.01 1.32
C SER A 125 -10.99 -19.53 1.16
N LYS A 126 -11.55 -20.10 0.08
CA LYS A 126 -11.41 -21.54 -0.22
C LYS A 126 -9.94 -21.93 -0.38
N ARG A 127 -9.16 -21.10 -1.09
CA ARG A 127 -7.73 -21.36 -1.29
C ARG A 127 -6.96 -21.35 0.03
N TYR A 128 -7.32 -20.46 0.95
CA TYR A 128 -6.70 -20.45 2.27
C TYR A 128 -7.07 -21.66 3.12
N SER A 129 -8.33 -22.14 3.06
CA SER A 129 -8.75 -23.41 3.67
C SER A 129 -7.89 -24.57 3.22
N GLU A 130 -7.65 -24.69 1.91
CA GLU A 130 -6.78 -25.72 1.33
C GLU A 130 -5.34 -25.68 1.93
N PHE A 131 -4.79 -24.47 2.16
CA PHE A 131 -3.47 -24.36 2.81
C PHE A 131 -3.47 -24.88 4.24
N LEU A 132 -4.52 -24.64 5.01
CA LEU A 132 -4.64 -25.16 6.38
C LEU A 132 -4.85 -26.67 6.39
N GLU A 133 -5.71 -27.20 5.52
CA GLU A 133 -5.96 -28.64 5.38
C GLU A 133 -4.71 -29.42 4.96
N LEU A 134 -3.90 -28.86 4.06
CA LEU A 134 -2.63 -29.44 3.62
C LEU A 134 -1.47 -29.22 4.61
N GLY A 135 -1.71 -28.52 5.71
CA GLY A 135 -0.73 -28.32 6.77
C GLY A 135 0.45 -27.41 6.39
N TYR A 136 0.22 -26.40 5.55
CA TYR A 136 1.25 -25.41 5.21
C TYR A 136 1.67 -24.63 6.45
N LYS A 137 2.87 -24.88 6.96
CA LYS A 137 3.34 -24.38 8.26
C LYS A 137 3.32 -22.86 8.38
N GLN A 138 3.67 -22.14 7.32
CA GLN A 138 3.75 -20.68 7.35
C GLN A 138 2.35 -20.07 7.40
N GLU A 139 1.42 -20.55 6.59
CA GLU A 139 0.04 -20.08 6.52
C GLU A 139 -0.71 -20.43 7.82
N THR A 140 -0.51 -21.61 8.37
CA THR A 140 -1.06 -22.01 9.69
C THR A 140 -0.53 -21.12 10.81
N LYS A 141 0.77 -20.76 10.79
CA LYS A 141 1.36 -19.84 11.77
C LYS A 141 0.76 -18.44 11.68
N MET A 142 0.56 -17.93 10.47
CA MET A 142 -0.08 -16.61 10.24
C MET A 142 -1.53 -16.61 10.75
N TYR A 143 -2.31 -17.64 10.43
CA TYR A 143 -3.68 -17.78 10.91
C TYR A 143 -3.74 -17.76 12.44
N ASN A 144 -2.96 -18.61 13.11
CA ASN A 144 -2.92 -18.68 14.57
C ASN A 144 -2.53 -17.34 15.20
N ALA A 145 -1.56 -16.63 14.62
CA ALA A 145 -1.15 -15.31 15.09
C ALA A 145 -2.29 -14.29 14.97
N VAL A 146 -3.02 -14.27 13.84
CA VAL A 146 -4.18 -13.39 13.66
C VAL A 146 -5.25 -13.69 14.70
N ILE A 147 -5.58 -14.95 14.91
CA ILE A 147 -6.61 -15.33 15.90
C ILE A 147 -6.19 -14.95 17.32
N GLN A 148 -4.92 -15.12 17.69
CA GLN A 148 -4.42 -14.68 19.00
C GLN A 148 -4.55 -13.16 19.20
N HIS A 149 -4.18 -12.36 18.21
CA HIS A 149 -4.31 -10.90 18.28
C HIS A 149 -5.75 -10.41 18.33
N LEU A 150 -6.68 -11.13 17.70
CA LEU A 150 -8.11 -10.74 17.70
C LEU A 150 -8.84 -11.10 18.98
N LYS A 151 -8.31 -12.02 19.78
CA LYS A 151 -8.86 -12.45 21.09
C LYS A 151 -8.40 -11.58 22.26
N GLN A 152 -7.38 -10.75 22.03
CA GLN A 152 -6.89 -9.75 22.99
C GLN A 152 -7.73 -8.47 22.92
#